data_8cb5e8829230f431a26eaceed8446b3b
#
_entry.id   8cb5e8829230f431a26eaceed8446b3b
#
_cell.length_a   1.000
_cell.length_b   1.000
_cell.length_c   1.000
_cell.angle_alpha   90.00
_cell.angle_beta   90.00
_cell.angle_gamma   90.00
#
_symmetry.space_group_name_H-M   'P 1'
#
loop_
_entity.id
_entity.type
_entity.pdbx_description
1 polymer ?
#
loop_
_entity_poly.entity_id
_entity_poly.type
_entity_poly.pdbx_seq_one_letter_code
_entity_poly.pdbx_strand_id
1 'polypeptide(L)'
;MVRKANIIQKQELGGGKGCAEVHEIVPEKDLYGHGKLYAKVVLKPNSSVGWHRHVGETEPYYILEGEGIFVDDDGSRTKVGPGDVCTILPGQCHAIE
;
A
#
# COMPACT_ATOMS: atom_id res chain seq x y z
N MET A 1 15.54 -16.80 13.86
CA MET A 1 15.05 -17.23 12.53
C MET A 1 15.23 -16.08 11.54
N VAL A 2 15.88 -16.35 10.42
CA VAL A 2 16.13 -15.35 9.38
C VAL A 2 15.60 -15.87 8.05
N ARG A 3 14.93 -15.02 7.29
CA ARG A 3 14.47 -15.36 5.95
C ARG A 3 14.44 -14.11 5.08
N LYS A 4 14.32 -14.30 3.77
CA LYS A 4 14.10 -13.18 2.84
C LYS A 4 12.61 -12.93 2.70
N ALA A 5 12.25 -11.69 2.38
CA ALA A 5 10.86 -11.35 2.10
C ALA A 5 10.37 -12.14 0.88
N ASN A 6 9.10 -12.55 0.94
CA ASN A 6 8.44 -13.19 -0.19
C ASN A 6 7.94 -12.10 -1.14
N ILE A 7 8.37 -12.14 -2.40
CA ILE A 7 8.01 -11.12 -3.39
C ILE A 7 6.89 -11.65 -4.28
N ILE A 8 5.78 -10.92 -4.32
CA ILE A 8 4.61 -11.27 -5.12
C ILE A 8 4.38 -10.15 -6.13
N GLN A 9 4.29 -10.53 -7.42
CA GLN A 9 3.94 -9.58 -8.47
C GLN A 9 2.43 -9.45 -8.54
N LYS A 10 1.93 -8.22 -8.55
CA LYS A 10 0.50 -7.92 -8.64
C LYS A 10 0.22 -7.01 -9.84
N GLN A 11 -0.74 -7.41 -10.66
CA GLN A 11 -1.23 -6.61 -11.77
C GLN A 11 -2.49 -5.89 -11.34
N GLU A 12 -2.62 -4.62 -11.73
CA GLU A 12 -3.83 -3.82 -11.50
C GLU A 12 -4.33 -3.89 -10.06
N LEU A 13 -3.42 -3.74 -9.10
CA LEU A 13 -3.73 -3.83 -7.67
C LEU A 13 -4.82 -2.82 -7.28
N GLY A 14 -5.89 -3.31 -6.65
CA GLY A 14 -7.03 -2.47 -6.27
C GLY A 14 -7.76 -1.85 -7.47
N GLY A 15 -7.63 -2.44 -8.68
CA GLY A 15 -8.21 -1.88 -9.89
C GLY A 15 -7.38 -0.76 -10.51
N GLY A 16 -6.15 -0.55 -10.04
CA GLY A 16 -5.24 0.45 -10.58
C GLY A 16 -4.60 0.03 -11.89
N LYS A 17 -3.57 0.76 -12.29
CA LYS A 17 -2.84 0.52 -13.54
C LYS A 17 -1.49 -0.11 -13.26
N GLY A 18 -0.97 -0.83 -14.26
CA GLY A 18 0.38 -1.37 -14.25
C GLY A 18 0.58 -2.46 -13.22
N CYS A 19 1.77 -2.53 -12.65
CA CYS A 19 2.13 -3.59 -11.72
C CYS A 19 2.83 -3.07 -10.46
N ALA A 20 2.72 -3.87 -9.40
CA ALA A 20 3.38 -3.64 -8.14
C ALA A 20 4.08 -4.91 -7.69
N GLU A 21 5.19 -4.75 -6.97
CA GLU A 21 5.81 -5.83 -6.23
C GLU A 21 5.44 -5.69 -4.77
N VAL A 22 4.86 -6.74 -4.21
CA VAL A 22 4.55 -6.80 -2.77
C VAL A 22 5.63 -7.65 -2.11
N HIS A 23 6.48 -7.01 -1.32
CA HIS A 23 7.53 -7.66 -0.55
C HIS A 23 6.98 -7.95 0.83
N GLU A 24 6.46 -9.15 1.03
CA GLU A 24 5.86 -9.57 2.29
C GLU A 24 6.94 -9.72 3.35
N ILE A 25 6.94 -8.82 4.33
CA ILE A 25 7.94 -8.80 5.41
C ILE A 25 7.55 -9.82 6.48
N VAL A 26 6.27 -9.82 6.89
CA VAL A 26 5.72 -10.79 7.82
C VAL A 26 4.45 -11.36 7.22
N PRO A 27 4.35 -12.69 6.99
CA PRO A 27 3.12 -13.28 6.48
C PRO A 27 1.98 -13.15 7.49
N GLU A 28 0.76 -13.10 6.99
CA GLU A 28 -0.42 -12.90 7.82
C GLU A 28 -0.50 -13.87 9.00
N LYS A 29 -0.17 -15.14 8.78
CA LYS A 29 -0.18 -16.17 9.81
C LYS A 29 0.72 -15.84 11.00
N ASP A 30 1.80 -15.09 10.77
CA ASP A 30 2.78 -14.73 11.81
C ASP A 30 2.46 -13.38 12.45
N LEU A 31 1.36 -12.73 12.07
CA LEU A 31 0.87 -11.51 12.69
C LEU A 31 -0.10 -11.79 13.86
N TYR A 32 -0.40 -13.06 14.11
CA TYR A 32 -1.20 -13.50 15.26
C TYR A 32 -2.54 -12.77 15.41
N GLY A 33 -3.24 -12.50 14.29
CA GLY A 33 -4.52 -11.82 14.32
C GLY A 33 -4.45 -10.31 14.54
N HIS A 34 -3.23 -9.75 14.58
CA HIS A 34 -3.02 -8.31 14.81
C HIS A 34 -2.85 -7.51 13.53
N GLY A 35 -2.95 -8.14 12.37
CA GLY A 35 -2.87 -7.48 11.09
C GLY A 35 -3.01 -8.47 9.95
N LYS A 36 -3.23 -7.95 8.74
CA LYS A 36 -3.39 -8.76 7.54
C LYS A 36 -2.20 -8.66 6.61
N LEU A 37 -1.51 -7.52 6.62
CA LEU A 37 -0.41 -7.27 5.70
C LEU A 37 0.66 -6.42 6.38
N TYR A 38 1.89 -6.87 6.30
CA TYR A 38 3.08 -6.10 6.68
C TYR A 38 4.09 -6.28 5.55
N ALA A 39 4.19 -5.27 4.69
CA ALA A 39 4.93 -5.41 3.45
C ALA A 39 5.58 -4.11 2.99
N LYS A 40 6.63 -4.23 2.18
CA LYS A 40 7.12 -3.14 1.34
C LYS A 40 6.47 -3.30 -0.02
N VAL A 41 5.84 -2.26 -0.54
CA VAL A 41 5.22 -2.27 -1.87
C VAL A 41 6.02 -1.37 -2.80
N VAL A 42 6.41 -1.89 -3.94
CA VAL A 42 7.11 -1.15 -4.99
C VAL A 42 6.16 -0.99 -6.17
N LEU A 43 5.74 0.26 -6.43
CA LEU A 43 4.98 0.58 -7.64
C LEU A 43 5.95 0.86 -8.77
N LYS A 44 5.78 0.18 -9.89
CA LYS A 44 6.57 0.45 -11.10
C LYS A 44 6.16 1.80 -11.69
N PRO A 45 7.00 2.43 -12.53
CA PRO A 45 6.63 3.67 -13.19
C PRO A 45 5.29 3.54 -13.93
N ASN A 46 4.48 4.58 -13.86
CA ASN A 46 3.14 4.64 -14.47
C ASN A 46 2.15 3.60 -13.91
N SER A 47 2.41 3.10 -12.71
CA SER A 47 1.54 2.16 -12.02
C SER A 47 0.80 2.85 -10.88
N SER A 48 -0.30 2.26 -10.45
CA SER A 48 -1.10 2.78 -9.34
C SER A 48 -1.77 1.66 -8.56
N VAL A 49 -2.09 1.94 -7.29
CA VAL A 49 -3.08 1.18 -6.54
C VAL A 49 -4.39 1.93 -6.70
N GLY A 50 -5.41 1.26 -7.22
CA GLY A 50 -6.69 1.89 -7.55
C GLY A 50 -7.50 2.29 -6.32
N TRP A 51 -8.56 3.05 -6.57
CA TRP A 51 -9.48 3.51 -5.53
C TRP A 51 -10.20 2.32 -4.90
N HIS A 52 -10.03 2.14 -3.59
CA HIS A 52 -10.65 1.04 -2.87
C HIS A 52 -10.93 1.44 -1.42
N ARG A 53 -11.88 0.71 -0.80
CA ARG A 53 -12.31 0.95 0.57
C ARG A 53 -11.67 -0.05 1.51
N HIS A 54 -11.23 0.44 2.69
CA HIS A 54 -10.80 -0.41 3.79
C HIS A 54 -11.96 -0.59 4.78
N VAL A 55 -12.35 -1.83 5.03
CA VAL A 55 -13.46 -2.18 5.92
C VAL A 55 -12.89 -2.81 7.18
N GLY A 56 -13.15 -2.16 8.33
CA GLY A 56 -12.74 -2.68 9.63
C GLY A 56 -11.25 -2.66 9.91
N GLU A 57 -10.47 -1.92 9.12
CA GLU A 57 -9.02 -1.86 9.27
C GLU A 57 -8.47 -0.50 8.84
N THR A 58 -7.28 -0.18 9.32
CA THR A 58 -6.52 0.99 8.90
C THR A 58 -5.30 0.55 8.13
N GLU A 59 -4.75 1.44 7.30
CA GLU A 59 -3.55 1.16 6.55
C GLU A 59 -2.69 2.42 6.45
N PRO A 60 -1.57 2.50 7.16
CA PRO A 60 -0.61 3.58 6.96
C PRO A 60 0.39 3.20 5.87
N TYR A 61 0.73 4.15 5.00
CA TYR A 61 1.86 4.05 4.09
C TYR A 61 2.97 4.95 4.60
N TYR A 62 4.15 4.43 4.70
CA TYR A 62 5.36 5.23 4.92
C TYR A 62 6.18 5.21 3.64
N ILE A 63 6.38 6.37 3.04
CA ILE A 63 7.09 6.48 1.76
C ILE A 63 8.59 6.37 1.98
N LEU A 64 9.21 5.38 1.39
CA LEU A 64 10.65 5.13 1.52
C LEU A 64 11.43 5.82 0.42
N GLU A 65 10.96 5.74 -0.82
CA GLU A 65 11.66 6.27 -2.00
C GLU A 65 10.66 6.74 -3.04
N GLY A 66 11.12 7.60 -3.93
CA GLY A 66 10.33 8.05 -5.07
C GLY A 66 9.29 9.09 -4.72
N GLU A 67 8.44 9.36 -5.68
CA GLU A 67 7.36 10.34 -5.55
C GLU A 67 6.07 9.73 -6.08
N GLY A 68 4.96 10.16 -5.50
CA GLY A 68 3.64 9.74 -5.94
C GLY A 68 2.57 10.74 -5.59
N ILE A 69 1.35 10.40 -5.94
CA ILE A 69 0.15 11.18 -5.59
C ILE A 69 -0.73 10.29 -4.72
N PHE A 70 -0.99 10.72 -3.50
CA PHE A 70 -1.94 10.05 -2.62
C PHE A 70 -3.32 10.69 -2.82
N VAL A 71 -4.32 9.84 -3.07
CA VAL A 71 -5.72 10.27 -3.22
C VAL A 71 -6.45 9.87 -1.95
N ASP A 72 -6.86 10.85 -1.18
CA ASP A 72 -7.52 10.66 0.12
C ASP A 72 -9.02 10.39 -0.04
N ASP A 73 -9.67 10.03 1.06
CA ASP A 73 -11.10 9.68 1.08
C ASP A 73 -12.00 10.81 0.56
N ASP A 74 -11.63 12.05 0.79
CA ASP A 74 -12.37 13.23 0.29
C ASP A 74 -12.05 13.56 -1.18
N GLY A 75 -11.23 12.73 -1.84
CA GLY A 75 -10.80 12.95 -3.23
C GLY A 75 -9.63 13.91 -3.39
N SER A 76 -9.12 14.49 -2.30
CA SER A 76 -7.96 15.38 -2.39
C SER A 76 -6.73 14.60 -2.86
N ARG A 77 -5.90 15.27 -3.67
CA ARG A 77 -4.69 14.69 -4.27
C ARG A 77 -3.48 15.43 -3.71
N THR A 78 -2.59 14.69 -3.09
CA THR A 78 -1.40 15.27 -2.45
C THR A 78 -0.15 14.59 -2.99
N LYS A 79 0.81 15.38 -3.43
CA LYS A 79 2.12 14.85 -3.82
C LYS A 79 2.86 14.40 -2.56
N VAL A 80 3.38 13.17 -2.58
CA VAL A 80 4.09 12.57 -1.45
C VAL A 80 5.47 12.10 -1.88
N GLY A 81 6.38 12.06 -0.92
CA GLY A 81 7.76 11.63 -1.10
C GLY A 81 8.33 11.02 0.16
N PRO A 82 9.64 10.71 0.17
CA PRO A 82 10.28 10.03 1.30
C PRO A 82 10.02 10.72 2.63
N GLY A 83 9.62 9.94 3.63
CA GLY A 83 9.32 10.44 4.98
C GLY A 83 7.86 10.81 5.20
N ASP A 84 7.05 10.87 4.15
CA ASP A 84 5.62 11.15 4.30
C ASP A 84 4.87 9.91 4.79
N VAL A 85 3.85 10.14 5.59
CA VAL A 85 2.95 9.10 6.07
C VAL A 85 1.54 9.38 5.53
N CYS A 86 0.97 8.39 4.85
CA CYS A 86 -0.39 8.45 4.33
C CYS A 86 -1.24 7.48 5.15
N THR A 87 -2.28 7.96 5.79
CA THR A 87 -3.11 7.13 6.65
C THR A 87 -4.54 7.11 6.15
N ILE A 88 -5.17 5.95 6.26
CA ILE A 88 -6.60 5.77 6.00
C ILE A 88 -7.25 5.12 7.22
N LEU A 89 -8.44 5.57 7.58
CA LEU A 89 -9.21 5.04 8.70
C LEU A 89 -10.21 3.99 8.21
N PRO A 90 -10.72 3.14 9.11
CA PRO A 90 -11.72 2.14 8.71
C PRO A 90 -12.92 2.78 8.03
N GLY A 91 -13.38 2.20 6.93
CA GLY A 91 -14.51 2.68 6.15
C GLY A 91 -14.17 3.71 5.09
N GLN A 92 -12.95 4.24 5.09
CA GLN A 92 -12.52 5.22 4.10
C GLN A 92 -11.92 4.57 2.86
N CYS A 93 -11.93 5.32 1.77
CA CYS A 93 -11.33 4.91 0.50
C CYS A 93 -10.04 5.69 0.22
N HIS A 94 -9.15 5.10 -0.52
CA HIS A 94 -7.94 5.79 -1.00
C HIS A 94 -7.39 5.17 -2.28
N ALA A 95 -6.43 5.86 -2.85
CA ALA A 95 -5.62 5.36 -3.97
C ALA A 95 -4.23 6.00 -3.89
N ILE A 96 -3.28 5.43 -4.60
CA ILE A 96 -1.95 6.03 -4.76
C ILE A 96 -1.43 5.75 -6.17
N GLU A 97 -0.77 6.74 -6.74
CA GLU A 97 -0.19 6.67 -8.09
C GLU A 97 1.18 7.35 -8.17
#